data_7ea366eafcc235e149811fbc5f2582c5
#
_entry.id   7ea366eafcc235e149811fbc5f2582c5
#
_cell.length_a   1.000
_cell.length_b   1.000
_cell.length_c   1.000
_cell.angle_alpha   90.00
_cell.angle_beta   90.00
_cell.angle_gamma   90.00
#
_symmetry.space_group_name_H-M   'P 1'
#
loop_
_entity.id
_entity.type
_entity.pdbx_description
1 polymer ?
#
loop_
_entity_poly.entity_id
_entity_poly.type
_entity_poly.pdbx_seq_one_letter_code
_entity_poly.pdbx_strand_id
1 'polypeptide(L)'
;VDVQYIQAMTERYEALKTQPLFAGIDGADSLTWNPHKWMGTILDCSLYYVRDPQFLIRVMSTNPSYLRSSVDGEVTQFRDWGIPLERRFRSLKLWTQLRFDGIESIRVRLRRDLANATWLAEEVAATGGWRVLAPVPFQTVCVRHEPPWIDPADGEALDRHTLAWVDRINTSGAAYLTPSLLDGRWMARV
;
A
#
# COMPACT_ATOMS: atom_id res chain seq x y z
N VAL A 1 8.86 7.43 28.67
CA VAL A 1 9.20 6.87 27.35
C VAL A 1 10.61 6.31 27.47
N ASP A 2 10.78 5.03 27.14
CA ASP A 2 12.05 4.33 27.26
C ASP A 2 13.06 4.91 26.22
N VAL A 3 14.17 5.44 26.70
CA VAL A 3 15.23 6.04 25.86
C VAL A 3 15.81 5.02 24.89
N GLN A 4 15.94 3.75 25.29
CA GLN A 4 16.42 2.67 24.44
C GLN A 4 15.45 2.39 23.28
N TYR A 5 14.15 2.52 23.52
CA TYR A 5 13.13 2.38 22.47
C TYR A 5 13.24 3.51 21.44
N ILE A 6 13.40 4.76 21.89
CA ILE A 6 13.59 5.91 20.99
C ILE A 6 14.85 5.73 20.15
N GLN A 7 15.95 5.34 20.75
CA GLN A 7 17.22 5.11 20.05
C GLN A 7 17.08 4.01 18.99
N ALA A 8 16.49 2.86 19.33
CA ALA A 8 16.25 1.78 18.37
C ALA A 8 15.33 2.18 17.21
N MET A 9 14.33 3.03 17.47
CA MET A 9 13.45 3.57 16.42
C MET A 9 14.20 4.54 15.50
N THR A 10 15.07 5.38 16.06
CA THR A 10 15.89 6.31 15.29
C THR A 10 16.86 5.55 14.39
N GLU A 11 17.58 4.56 14.90
CA GLU A 11 18.48 3.71 14.11
C GLU A 11 17.77 3.01 12.95
N ARG A 12 16.56 2.48 13.19
CA ARG A 12 15.73 1.86 12.14
C ARG A 12 15.28 2.87 11.09
N TYR A 13 14.95 4.08 11.48
CA TYR A 13 14.57 5.16 10.57
C TYR A 13 15.77 5.57 9.69
N GLU A 14 16.95 5.75 10.26
CA GLU A 14 18.17 6.05 9.50
C GLU A 14 18.52 4.92 8.52
N ALA A 15 18.41 3.64 8.95
CA ALA A 15 18.59 2.50 8.07
C ALA A 15 17.58 2.45 6.91
N LEU A 16 16.33 2.89 7.13
CA LEU A 16 15.32 2.96 6.09
C LEU A 16 15.66 3.97 5.00
N LYS A 17 16.19 5.14 5.37
CA LYS A 17 16.60 6.20 4.42
C LYS A 17 17.66 5.74 3.43
N THR A 18 18.50 4.78 3.81
CA THR A 18 19.56 4.24 2.95
C THR A 18 19.03 3.26 1.89
N GLN A 19 17.78 2.81 1.99
CA GLN A 19 17.18 1.91 1.01
C GLN A 19 16.78 2.67 -0.26
N PRO A 20 17.14 2.21 -1.46
CA PRO A 20 16.84 2.92 -2.70
C PRO A 20 15.37 3.23 -2.91
N LEU A 21 14.45 2.34 -2.47
CA LEU A 21 12.99 2.53 -2.57
C LEU A 21 12.46 3.67 -1.70
N PHE A 22 13.22 4.12 -0.70
CA PHE A 22 12.85 5.20 0.21
C PHE A 22 13.71 6.45 0.03
N ALA A 23 14.53 6.49 -1.03
CA ALA A 23 15.32 7.68 -1.35
C ALA A 23 14.41 8.89 -1.50
N GLY A 24 14.74 9.99 -0.79
CA GLY A 24 13.95 11.22 -0.80
C GLY A 24 12.78 11.27 0.18
N ILE A 25 12.54 10.24 1.00
CA ILE A 25 11.46 10.24 2.01
C ILE A 25 11.59 11.41 3.00
N ASP A 26 12.82 11.87 3.24
CA ASP A 26 13.10 13.04 4.08
C ASP A 26 12.52 14.34 3.52
N GLY A 27 12.34 14.42 2.20
CA GLY A 27 11.74 15.55 1.52
C GLY A 27 10.20 15.54 1.54
N ALA A 28 9.57 14.46 1.96
CA ALA A 28 8.11 14.38 1.97
C ALA A 28 7.49 15.26 3.05
N ASP A 29 6.49 16.06 2.71
CA ASP A 29 5.70 16.85 3.67
C ASP A 29 4.66 16.00 4.39
N SER A 30 4.20 14.94 3.73
CA SER A 30 3.27 13.98 4.31
C SER A 30 3.47 12.58 3.74
N LEU A 31 3.07 11.58 4.53
CA LEU A 31 3.11 10.18 4.14
C LEU A 31 1.79 9.51 4.53
N THR A 32 1.16 8.83 3.57
CA THR A 32 -0.02 8.00 3.84
C THR A 32 0.33 6.53 3.68
N TRP A 33 -0.08 5.74 4.65
CA TRP A 33 0.05 4.30 4.61
C TRP A 33 -1.26 3.62 5.03
N ASN A 34 -1.63 2.52 4.37
CA ASN A 34 -2.91 1.87 4.54
C ASN A 34 -2.76 0.47 5.18
N PRO A 35 -2.80 0.33 6.51
CA PRO A 35 -2.80 -0.96 7.18
C PRO A 35 -3.93 -1.90 6.70
N HIS A 36 -5.07 -1.34 6.28
CA HIS A 36 -6.19 -2.11 5.74
C HIS A 36 -5.93 -2.75 4.37
N LYS A 37 -4.75 -2.53 3.77
CA LYS A 37 -4.29 -3.20 2.54
C LYS A 37 -3.36 -4.36 2.91
N TRP A 38 -2.08 -4.22 2.68
CA TRP A 38 -1.12 -5.30 2.83
C TRP A 38 -0.94 -5.83 4.28
N MET A 39 -1.11 -4.98 5.30
CA MET A 39 -1.10 -5.49 6.68
C MET A 39 -2.32 -6.32 7.06
N GLY A 40 -3.39 -6.28 6.27
CA GLY A 40 -4.60 -7.07 6.51
C GLY A 40 -5.46 -6.59 7.68
N THR A 41 -5.27 -5.35 8.13
CA THR A 41 -6.17 -4.72 9.10
C THR A 41 -7.56 -4.57 8.47
N ILE A 42 -8.60 -4.79 9.25
CA ILE A 42 -10.00 -4.66 8.77
C ILE A 42 -10.24 -3.24 8.23
N LEU A 43 -10.88 -3.15 7.06
CA LEU A 43 -11.27 -1.91 6.40
C LEU A 43 -12.19 -1.09 7.33
N ASP A 44 -12.01 0.19 7.50
CA ASP A 44 -10.98 1.05 6.97
C ASP A 44 -9.96 1.42 8.07
N CYS A 45 -8.69 1.44 7.73
CA CYS A 45 -7.63 1.93 8.60
C CYS A 45 -6.48 2.48 7.74
N SER A 46 -6.30 3.80 7.76
CA SER A 46 -5.18 4.48 7.11
C SER A 46 -4.43 5.29 8.14
N LEU A 47 -3.12 5.30 8.03
CA LEU A 47 -2.23 6.17 8.80
C LEU A 47 -1.81 7.34 7.93
N TYR A 48 -1.83 8.54 8.52
CA TYR A 48 -1.39 9.75 7.87
C TYR A 48 -0.35 10.45 8.77
N TYR A 49 0.83 10.60 8.25
CA TYR A 49 1.92 11.32 8.88
C TYR A 49 2.08 12.67 8.20
N VAL A 50 2.32 13.71 8.96
CA VAL A 50 2.53 15.06 8.44
C VAL A 50 3.74 15.67 9.13
N ARG A 51 4.58 16.35 8.36
CA ARG A 51 5.79 17.00 8.87
C ARG A 51 5.46 18.18 9.78
N ASP A 52 4.58 19.06 9.32
CA ASP A 52 4.10 20.23 10.07
C ASP A 52 2.60 20.09 10.40
N PRO A 53 2.28 19.65 11.65
CA PRO A 53 0.89 19.57 12.10
C PRO A 53 0.15 20.91 12.07
N GLN A 54 0.86 22.00 12.29
CA GLN A 54 0.24 23.33 12.32
C GLN A 54 -0.22 23.77 10.92
N PHE A 55 0.53 23.39 9.88
CA PHE A 55 0.10 23.61 8.50
C PHE A 55 -1.20 22.84 8.20
N LEU A 56 -1.25 21.57 8.60
CA LEU A 56 -2.46 20.75 8.42
C LEU A 56 -3.66 21.36 9.15
N ILE A 57 -3.50 21.76 10.41
CA ILE A 57 -4.57 22.36 11.23
C ILE A 57 -5.07 23.66 10.59
N ARG A 58 -4.18 24.54 10.11
CA ARG A 58 -4.59 25.78 9.43
C ARG A 58 -5.47 25.56 8.21
N VAL A 59 -5.25 24.44 7.49
CA VAL A 59 -6.00 24.10 6.28
C VAL A 59 -7.31 23.36 6.58
N MET A 60 -7.29 22.48 7.58
CA MET A 60 -8.37 21.54 7.82
C MET A 60 -9.33 21.93 8.93
N SER A 61 -8.88 22.74 9.91
CA SER A 61 -9.71 23.12 11.05
C SER A 61 -10.82 24.08 10.65
N THR A 62 -12.04 23.75 10.99
CA THR A 62 -13.20 24.62 10.89
C THR A 62 -13.48 25.36 12.21
N ASN A 63 -12.97 24.85 13.32
CA ASN A 63 -13.07 25.34 14.70
C ASN A 63 -14.37 26.10 15.01
N PRO A 64 -15.55 25.49 14.83
CA PRO A 64 -16.82 26.14 15.06
C PRO A 64 -16.97 26.54 16.53
N SER A 65 -17.62 27.68 16.78
CA SER A 65 -17.69 28.27 18.11
C SER A 65 -18.27 27.36 19.19
N TYR A 66 -19.22 26.49 18.82
CA TYR A 66 -19.86 25.56 19.74
C TYR A 66 -18.97 24.38 20.19
N LEU A 67 -17.83 24.14 19.52
CA LEU A 67 -16.86 23.11 19.88
C LEU A 67 -15.65 23.65 20.63
N ARG A 68 -15.56 24.94 20.84
CA ARG A 68 -14.46 25.53 21.61
C ARG A 68 -14.56 25.13 23.06
N SER A 69 -13.43 24.73 23.64
CA SER A 69 -13.33 24.33 25.05
C SER A 69 -12.25 25.10 25.76
N SER A 70 -12.28 25.09 27.09
CA SER A 70 -11.27 25.76 27.93
C SER A 70 -9.88 25.16 27.80
N VAL A 71 -9.78 23.95 27.26
CA VAL A 71 -8.50 23.22 27.04
C VAL A 71 -7.99 23.31 25.60
N ASP A 72 -8.64 24.11 24.75
CA ASP A 72 -8.14 24.36 23.39
C ASP A 72 -6.76 25.04 23.48
N GLY A 73 -5.79 24.45 22.80
CA GLY A 73 -4.38 24.85 22.85
C GLY A 73 -3.54 24.13 23.92
N GLU A 74 -4.14 23.50 24.92
CA GLU A 74 -3.43 22.70 25.94
C GLU A 74 -3.29 21.23 25.52
N VAL A 75 -4.24 20.72 24.72
CA VAL A 75 -4.26 19.34 24.23
C VAL A 75 -4.41 19.29 22.71
N THR A 76 -3.89 18.23 22.09
CA THR A 76 -4.06 18.01 20.66
C THR A 76 -5.50 17.64 20.35
N GLN A 77 -6.19 18.51 19.60
CA GLN A 77 -7.56 18.29 19.15
C GLN A 77 -7.55 17.62 17.77
N PHE A 78 -7.73 16.32 17.71
CA PHE A 78 -7.73 15.58 16.44
C PHE A 78 -8.91 15.89 15.51
N ARG A 79 -9.97 16.56 15.99
CA ARG A 79 -11.03 17.11 15.13
C ARG A 79 -10.48 18.12 14.12
N ASP A 80 -9.39 18.80 14.48
CA ASP A 80 -8.77 19.86 13.65
C ASP A 80 -7.82 19.29 12.58
N TRP A 81 -7.58 17.97 12.59
CA TRP A 81 -6.67 17.29 11.69
C TRP A 81 -7.35 16.75 10.41
N GLY A 82 -8.57 17.15 10.13
CA GLY A 82 -9.30 16.72 8.93
C GLY A 82 -10.70 17.30 8.87
N ILE A 83 -11.35 17.11 7.72
CA ILE A 83 -12.66 17.68 7.44
C ILE A 83 -13.77 17.15 8.39
N PRO A 84 -13.89 15.81 8.65
CA PRO A 84 -14.90 15.32 9.58
C PRO A 84 -14.56 15.69 11.03
N LEU A 85 -15.50 16.27 11.74
CA LEU A 85 -15.37 16.59 13.17
C LEU A 85 -15.30 15.34 14.04
N GLU A 86 -16.01 14.29 13.64
CA GLU A 86 -16.06 13.01 14.34
C GLU A 86 -15.40 11.90 13.52
N ARG A 87 -14.74 10.97 14.19
CA ARG A 87 -14.08 9.83 13.57
C ARG A 87 -14.30 8.56 14.38
N ARG A 88 -14.43 7.44 13.67
CA ARG A 88 -14.32 6.12 14.30
C ARG A 88 -12.94 5.96 14.93
N PHE A 89 -12.85 5.24 16.04
CA PHE A 89 -11.58 4.89 16.68
C PHE A 89 -10.83 3.81 15.87
N ARG A 90 -10.35 4.20 14.69
CA ARG A 90 -9.72 3.28 13.72
C ARG A 90 -8.40 2.70 14.21
N SER A 91 -7.65 3.44 15.04
CA SER A 91 -6.40 2.97 15.63
C SER A 91 -6.59 1.74 16.52
N LEU A 92 -7.78 1.54 17.10
CA LEU A 92 -8.10 0.35 17.87
C LEU A 92 -7.99 -0.93 17.02
N LYS A 93 -8.40 -0.89 15.77
CA LYS A 93 -8.28 -2.03 14.84
C LYS A 93 -6.82 -2.46 14.68
N LEU A 94 -5.95 -1.49 14.40
CA LEU A 94 -4.52 -1.74 14.24
C LEU A 94 -3.88 -2.21 15.56
N TRP A 95 -4.21 -1.55 16.67
CA TRP A 95 -3.71 -1.94 17.98
C TRP A 95 -4.12 -3.38 18.34
N THR A 96 -5.39 -3.73 18.14
CA THR A 96 -5.90 -5.08 18.42
C THR A 96 -5.18 -6.12 17.58
N GLN A 97 -4.99 -5.85 16.27
CA GLN A 97 -4.25 -6.74 15.38
C GLN A 97 -2.81 -6.93 15.84
N LEU A 98 -2.09 -5.85 16.15
CA LEU A 98 -0.71 -5.93 16.64
C LEU A 98 -0.60 -6.70 17.96
N ARG A 99 -1.61 -6.59 18.85
CA ARG A 99 -1.66 -7.32 20.12
C ARG A 99 -2.03 -8.78 19.95
N PHE A 100 -2.93 -9.11 19.03
CA PHE A 100 -3.44 -10.45 18.79
C PHE A 100 -2.49 -11.29 17.92
N ASP A 101 -2.13 -10.77 16.74
CA ASP A 101 -1.27 -11.48 15.79
C ASP A 101 0.20 -11.46 16.20
N GLY A 102 0.64 -10.40 16.86
CA GLY A 102 2.04 -10.12 17.14
C GLY A 102 2.81 -9.60 15.92
N ILE A 103 3.79 -8.73 16.16
CA ILE A 103 4.55 -8.07 15.08
C ILE A 103 5.37 -9.07 14.26
N GLU A 104 5.90 -10.12 14.86
CA GLU A 104 6.72 -11.10 14.14
C GLU A 104 5.88 -11.96 13.19
N SER A 105 4.67 -12.33 13.56
CA SER A 105 3.74 -13.04 12.66
C SER A 105 3.42 -12.20 11.42
N ILE A 106 3.14 -10.90 11.61
CA ILE A 106 2.90 -9.95 10.51
C ILE A 106 4.14 -9.86 9.62
N ARG A 107 5.34 -9.73 10.19
CA ARG A 107 6.60 -9.69 9.43
C ARG A 107 6.84 -10.94 8.61
N VAL A 108 6.63 -12.12 9.19
CA VAL A 108 6.78 -13.40 8.49
C VAL A 108 5.83 -13.46 7.30
N ARG A 109 4.57 -13.06 7.48
CA ARG A 109 3.60 -13.01 6.39
C ARG A 109 4.03 -12.07 5.27
N LEU A 110 4.42 -10.83 5.60
CA LEU A 110 4.86 -9.85 4.60
C LEU A 110 6.12 -10.32 3.83
N ARG A 111 7.09 -10.94 4.52
CA ARG A 111 8.27 -11.52 3.87
C ARG A 111 7.91 -12.66 2.92
N ARG A 112 6.97 -13.51 3.31
CA ARG A 112 6.46 -14.58 2.44
C ARG A 112 5.78 -14.01 1.20
N ASP A 113 4.98 -12.96 1.34
CA ASP A 113 4.31 -12.32 0.22
C ASP A 113 5.33 -11.71 -0.77
N LEU A 114 6.41 -11.10 -0.27
CA LEU A 114 7.53 -10.63 -1.11
C LEU A 114 8.23 -11.78 -1.83
N ALA A 115 8.54 -12.87 -1.12
CA ALA A 115 9.17 -14.04 -1.72
C ALA A 115 8.29 -14.69 -2.80
N ASN A 116 6.97 -14.76 -2.58
CA ASN A 116 6.02 -15.26 -3.56
C ASN A 116 5.97 -14.38 -4.82
N ALA A 117 6.02 -13.05 -4.66
CA ALA A 117 6.04 -12.13 -5.80
C ALA A 117 7.32 -12.27 -6.62
N THR A 118 8.47 -12.39 -5.96
CA THR A 118 9.75 -12.63 -6.63
C THR A 118 9.72 -13.95 -7.39
N TRP A 119 9.33 -15.04 -6.72
CA TRP A 119 9.18 -16.34 -7.35
C TRP A 119 8.25 -16.30 -8.58
N LEU A 120 7.06 -15.69 -8.44
CA LEU A 120 6.13 -15.58 -9.56
C LEU A 120 6.73 -14.80 -10.73
N ALA A 121 7.44 -13.70 -10.46
CA ALA A 121 8.08 -12.90 -11.51
C ALA A 121 9.16 -13.71 -12.25
N GLU A 122 9.94 -14.51 -11.54
CA GLU A 122 10.96 -15.41 -12.11
C GLU A 122 10.32 -16.50 -12.97
N GLU A 123 9.28 -17.18 -12.49
CA GLU A 123 8.54 -18.19 -13.23
C GLU A 123 7.90 -17.64 -14.51
N VAL A 124 7.28 -16.46 -14.40
CA VAL A 124 6.70 -15.75 -15.56
C VAL A 124 7.78 -15.41 -16.58
N ALA A 125 8.91 -14.87 -16.15
CA ALA A 125 10.01 -14.51 -17.03
C ALA A 125 10.67 -15.70 -17.71
N ALA A 126 10.68 -16.87 -17.05
CA ALA A 126 11.22 -18.12 -17.58
C ALA A 126 10.24 -18.84 -18.53
N THR A 127 8.96 -18.49 -18.52
CA THR A 127 7.93 -19.17 -19.32
C THR A 127 7.74 -18.47 -20.67
N GLY A 128 7.91 -19.23 -21.76
CA GLY A 128 7.77 -18.69 -23.13
C GLY A 128 6.41 -18.04 -23.37
N GLY A 129 6.42 -16.87 -24.01
CA GLY A 129 5.23 -16.08 -24.29
C GLY A 129 4.70 -15.26 -23.11
N TRP A 130 5.29 -15.36 -21.92
CA TRP A 130 4.90 -14.54 -20.79
C TRP A 130 5.91 -13.41 -20.52
N ARG A 131 5.41 -12.30 -20.03
CA ARG A 131 6.24 -11.14 -19.71
C ARG A 131 5.84 -10.50 -18.39
N VAL A 132 6.85 -10.11 -17.61
CA VAL A 132 6.72 -9.18 -16.49
C VAL A 132 6.90 -7.78 -17.05
N LEU A 133 5.89 -6.91 -16.86
CA LEU A 133 5.81 -5.61 -17.56
C LEU A 133 6.33 -4.44 -16.72
N ALA A 134 6.55 -4.63 -15.43
CA ALA A 134 7.02 -3.58 -14.54
C ALA A 134 7.97 -4.16 -13.47
N PRO A 135 8.86 -3.36 -12.88
CA PRO A 135 9.64 -3.78 -11.73
C PRO A 135 8.75 -4.29 -10.59
N VAL A 136 9.22 -5.28 -9.85
CA VAL A 136 8.49 -5.92 -8.74
C VAL A 136 9.18 -5.58 -7.41
N PRO A 137 9.08 -4.31 -6.93
CA PRO A 137 9.72 -3.91 -5.68
C PRO A 137 9.00 -4.43 -4.44
N PHE A 138 7.73 -4.78 -4.58
CA PHE A 138 6.86 -5.30 -3.52
C PHE A 138 6.12 -6.56 -4.01
N GLN A 139 4.86 -6.73 -3.60
CA GLN A 139 4.09 -7.95 -3.86
C GLN A 139 3.28 -7.94 -5.16
N THR A 140 3.21 -6.82 -5.88
CA THR A 140 2.41 -6.73 -7.11
C THR A 140 3.24 -7.10 -8.33
N VAL A 141 2.78 -8.11 -9.08
CA VAL A 141 3.40 -8.55 -10.33
C VAL A 141 2.47 -8.21 -11.49
N CYS A 142 2.96 -7.44 -12.46
CA CYS A 142 2.24 -7.06 -13.65
C CYS A 142 2.65 -7.97 -14.80
N VAL A 143 1.71 -8.78 -15.31
CA VAL A 143 2.01 -9.82 -16.29
C VAL A 143 1.14 -9.72 -17.53
N ARG A 144 1.68 -10.14 -18.67
CA ARG A 144 0.94 -10.32 -19.92
C ARG A 144 1.42 -11.59 -20.62
N HIS A 145 0.48 -12.30 -21.25
CA HIS A 145 0.77 -13.39 -22.14
C HIS A 145 0.75 -12.93 -23.58
N GLU A 146 1.85 -13.11 -24.30
CA GLU A 146 2.06 -12.80 -25.71
C GLU A 146 2.29 -14.12 -26.46
N PRO A 147 1.23 -14.88 -26.80
CA PRO A 147 1.37 -16.17 -27.40
C PRO A 147 1.88 -16.07 -28.84
N PRO A 148 2.62 -17.09 -29.37
CA PRO A 148 3.27 -17.00 -30.67
C PRO A 148 2.30 -16.94 -31.86
N TRP A 149 1.01 -17.21 -31.65
CA TRP A 149 -0.04 -17.12 -32.68
C TRP A 149 -0.74 -15.75 -32.74
N ILE A 150 -0.39 -14.79 -31.91
CA ILE A 150 -0.85 -13.41 -31.98
C ILE A 150 0.33 -12.54 -32.37
N ASP A 151 0.16 -11.72 -33.42
CA ASP A 151 1.17 -10.75 -33.81
C ASP A 151 1.44 -9.79 -32.65
N PRO A 152 2.68 -9.63 -32.17
CA PRO A 152 3.02 -8.67 -31.13
C PRO A 152 2.65 -7.22 -31.46
N ALA A 153 2.53 -6.87 -32.74
CA ALA A 153 2.09 -5.55 -33.21
C ALA A 153 0.54 -5.39 -33.13
N ASP A 154 -0.23 -6.50 -33.10
CA ASP A 154 -1.69 -6.44 -32.95
C ASP A 154 -2.07 -6.31 -31.47
N GLY A 155 -2.01 -5.09 -31.04
CA GLY A 155 -2.30 -4.77 -29.67
C GLY A 155 -3.73 -5.03 -29.24
N GLU A 156 -4.72 -4.85 -30.10
CA GLU A 156 -6.10 -5.14 -29.76
C GLU A 156 -6.33 -6.64 -29.57
N ALA A 157 -5.70 -7.47 -30.39
CA ALA A 157 -5.77 -8.93 -30.21
C ALA A 157 -5.12 -9.37 -28.88
N LEU A 158 -3.96 -8.80 -28.53
CA LEU A 158 -3.30 -9.05 -27.26
C LEU A 158 -4.16 -8.60 -26.05
N ASP A 159 -4.82 -7.46 -26.16
CA ASP A 159 -5.71 -6.94 -25.12
C ASP A 159 -6.94 -7.84 -24.93
N ARG A 160 -7.60 -8.24 -26.02
CA ARG A 160 -8.72 -9.22 -25.96
C ARG A 160 -8.26 -10.55 -25.36
N HIS A 161 -7.10 -11.03 -25.77
CA HIS A 161 -6.52 -12.26 -25.23
C HIS A 161 -6.27 -12.14 -23.71
N THR A 162 -5.69 -11.02 -23.26
CA THR A 162 -5.41 -10.76 -21.85
C THR A 162 -6.70 -10.77 -21.02
N LEU A 163 -7.73 -10.04 -21.43
CA LEU A 163 -9.01 -10.02 -20.74
C LEU A 163 -9.66 -11.42 -20.70
N ALA A 164 -9.58 -12.16 -21.80
CA ALA A 164 -10.19 -13.48 -21.90
C ALA A 164 -9.52 -14.51 -20.97
N TRP A 165 -8.20 -14.55 -20.86
CA TRP A 165 -7.54 -15.51 -19.96
C TRP A 165 -7.68 -15.11 -18.48
N VAL A 166 -7.67 -13.81 -18.16
CA VAL A 166 -7.96 -13.31 -16.81
C VAL A 166 -9.36 -13.71 -16.38
N ASP A 167 -10.36 -13.53 -17.25
CA ASP A 167 -11.74 -13.92 -16.97
C ASP A 167 -11.86 -15.43 -16.73
N ARG A 168 -11.22 -16.27 -17.55
CA ARG A 168 -11.19 -17.72 -17.35
C ARG A 168 -10.64 -18.11 -15.99
N ILE A 169 -9.51 -17.50 -15.58
CA ILE A 169 -8.91 -17.79 -14.26
C ILE A 169 -9.86 -17.38 -13.15
N ASN A 170 -10.39 -16.15 -13.21
CA ASN A 170 -11.30 -15.63 -12.19
C ASN A 170 -12.59 -16.47 -12.09
N THR A 171 -13.16 -16.87 -13.24
CA THR A 171 -14.36 -17.71 -13.28
C THR A 171 -14.10 -19.13 -12.78
N SER A 172 -12.88 -19.65 -12.96
CA SER A 172 -12.52 -21.00 -12.47
C SER A 172 -12.43 -21.09 -10.95
N GLY A 173 -12.28 -19.96 -10.26
CA GLY A 173 -12.05 -19.91 -8.82
C GLY A 173 -10.64 -20.31 -8.37
N ALA A 174 -9.73 -20.61 -9.31
CA ALA A 174 -8.34 -20.97 -8.99
C ALA A 174 -7.54 -19.80 -8.43
N ALA A 175 -7.80 -18.58 -8.95
CA ALA A 175 -7.22 -17.33 -8.47
C ALA A 175 -8.12 -16.16 -8.83
N TYR A 176 -7.85 -14.98 -8.25
CA TYR A 176 -8.49 -13.73 -8.63
C TYR A 176 -7.44 -12.74 -9.09
N LEU A 177 -7.46 -12.41 -10.37
CA LEU A 177 -6.54 -11.47 -11.00
C LEU A 177 -7.27 -10.18 -11.35
N THR A 178 -6.58 -9.05 -11.24
CA THR A 178 -7.16 -7.75 -11.58
C THR A 178 -6.63 -7.29 -12.95
N PRO A 179 -7.49 -7.23 -13.99
CA PRO A 179 -7.09 -6.60 -15.23
C PRO A 179 -6.89 -5.10 -15.01
N SER A 180 -5.82 -4.54 -15.57
CA SER A 180 -5.46 -3.14 -15.44
C SER A 180 -4.78 -2.63 -16.71
N LEU A 181 -4.75 -1.32 -16.90
CA LEU A 181 -4.03 -0.70 -18.00
C LEU A 181 -2.63 -0.26 -17.54
N LEU A 182 -1.63 -0.58 -18.35
CA LEU A 182 -0.27 -0.07 -18.25
C LEU A 182 0.12 0.45 -19.64
N ASP A 183 0.47 1.73 -19.74
CA ASP A 183 0.79 2.42 -20.99
C ASP A 183 -0.26 2.21 -22.09
N GLY A 184 -1.54 2.27 -21.71
CA GLY A 184 -2.67 2.10 -22.61
C GLY A 184 -2.97 0.67 -23.06
N ARG A 185 -2.31 -0.35 -22.49
CA ARG A 185 -2.44 -1.78 -22.86
C ARG A 185 -2.92 -2.60 -21.66
N TRP A 186 -3.80 -3.55 -21.91
CA TRP A 186 -4.28 -4.45 -20.87
C TRP A 186 -3.20 -5.42 -20.38
N MET A 187 -3.12 -5.58 -19.09
CA MET A 187 -2.29 -6.56 -18.38
C MET A 187 -3.03 -7.13 -17.18
N ALA A 188 -2.58 -8.22 -16.63
CA ALA A 188 -3.06 -8.73 -15.36
C ALA A 188 -2.14 -8.29 -14.22
N ARG A 189 -2.74 -7.84 -13.15
CA ARG A 189 -2.08 -7.57 -11.89
C ARG A 189 -2.38 -8.70 -10.91
N VAL A 190 -1.31 -9.33 -10.44
CA VAL A 190 -1.31 -10.39 -9.44
C VAL A 190 -0.84 -9.85 -8.11
#